data_598bc1e2fa85ccbdfebe6d12fcd28aa3
#
_entry.id   598bc1e2fa85ccbdfebe6d12fcd28aa3
#
_cell.length_a   1.000
_cell.length_b   1.000
_cell.length_c   1.000
_cell.angle_alpha   90.00
_cell.angle_beta   90.00
_cell.angle_gamma   90.00
#
_symmetry.space_group_name_H-M   'P 1'
#
loop_
_entity.id
_entity.type
_entity.pdbx_description
1 polymer ?
#
loop_
_entity_poly.entity_id
_entity_poly.type
_entity_poly.pdbx_seq_one_letter_code
_entity_poly.pdbx_strand_id
1 'polypeptide(L)'
;MKIVVATDRKQPNERYRGALLCAGALPEEVVFAVPGEKLPEDFDGLLLAGGPDVEPSRFGETLSAPGVEIRPERDSLDFRLLGRALERQVPVFGICRGHQVLNVSLGGTLWQDLPSQRSRGVVHGGENEDLDAPEHPIRISPAAGAGSPFARAVAAVETVNSRHHQAVKDLAPSLVALAASPDDLVEAFERREGSFCAGVQWHPEELVSRPDQKRLLTAFLDACRAGEAARGRREAAAIEVLLEGLVPVVRINRPATRNAFSTAMAEMLAGTVEALGKDPTVPAIVITGAGGAFSAGGDLDVMRALAEAGDVGGFRDLLEAGGRAVVAMAEMPRPVLAALDGAAAGGGLSLALATDVRIASSGAGHAAFFLPSYTAVGLVPAWGATFHLPLRLGHGGAADAVFAAERIGAVRAKEIGLVDLLVDEGSSLPAAVARAGDYAERSLPALAAAKRLLGAERLPRLKAALGREVEAQIELFRSGDLLRRLPSPGADRSDEQETS
;
A
#
# COMPACT_ATOMS: atom_id res chain seq x y z
N MET A 1 1.40 -11.08 10.38
CA MET A 1 0.08 -10.36 10.39
C MET A 1 0.08 -9.31 11.50
N LYS A 2 -0.46 -8.13 11.29
CA LYS A 2 -0.63 -7.08 12.30
C LYS A 2 -2.09 -6.62 12.34
N ILE A 3 -2.73 -6.71 13.49
CA ILE A 3 -4.12 -6.29 13.72
C ILE A 3 -4.12 -5.06 14.61
N VAL A 4 -4.63 -3.95 14.12
CA VAL A 4 -4.78 -2.72 14.88
C VAL A 4 -6.17 -2.70 15.54
N VAL A 5 -6.20 -2.48 16.84
CA VAL A 5 -7.41 -2.25 17.63
C VAL A 5 -7.48 -0.76 17.97
N ALA A 6 -8.39 -0.03 17.35
CA ALA A 6 -8.63 1.39 17.62
C ALA A 6 -9.52 1.55 18.85
N THR A 7 -9.05 2.31 19.86
CA THR A 7 -9.71 2.41 21.17
C THR A 7 -9.33 3.69 21.93
N ASP A 8 -10.05 4.03 22.99
CA ASP A 8 -9.78 5.26 23.77
C ASP A 8 -8.55 5.16 24.68
N ARG A 9 -8.26 3.97 25.21
CA ARG A 9 -7.20 3.74 26.20
C ARG A 9 -6.54 2.39 25.98
N LYS A 10 -5.27 2.27 26.32
CA LYS A 10 -4.57 0.97 26.32
C LYS A 10 -5.07 0.00 27.39
N GLN A 11 -5.60 0.51 28.51
CA GLN A 11 -6.24 -0.27 29.56
C GLN A 11 -7.63 0.34 29.87
N PRO A 12 -8.71 -0.43 29.96
CA PRO A 12 -8.85 -1.89 30.15
C PRO A 12 -9.17 -2.70 28.87
N ASN A 13 -8.45 -2.52 27.78
CA ASN A 13 -8.76 -3.14 26.48
C ASN A 13 -8.27 -4.58 26.32
N GLU A 14 -7.85 -5.22 27.39
CA GLU A 14 -7.48 -6.63 27.43
C GLU A 14 -8.61 -7.57 26.95
N ARG A 15 -9.87 -7.12 27.01
CA ARG A 15 -11.01 -7.89 26.48
C ARG A 15 -10.93 -8.09 24.98
N TYR A 16 -10.68 -7.03 24.20
CA TYR A 16 -10.50 -7.13 22.74
C TYR A 16 -9.29 -7.99 22.40
N ARG A 17 -8.16 -7.81 23.11
CA ARG A 17 -6.99 -8.67 22.97
C ARG A 17 -7.32 -10.11 23.29
N GLY A 18 -7.91 -10.38 24.47
CA GLY A 18 -8.30 -11.72 24.89
C GLY A 18 -9.24 -12.40 23.90
N ALA A 19 -10.21 -11.68 23.38
CA ALA A 19 -11.15 -12.19 22.39
C ALA A 19 -10.47 -12.55 21.06
N LEU A 20 -9.58 -11.71 20.55
CA LEU A 20 -8.78 -11.99 19.36
C LEU A 20 -7.85 -13.18 19.56
N LEU A 21 -7.20 -13.31 20.73
CA LEU A 21 -6.36 -14.46 21.08
C LEU A 21 -7.20 -15.75 21.15
N CYS A 22 -8.39 -15.70 21.78
CA CYS A 22 -9.32 -16.83 21.81
C CYS A 22 -9.76 -17.23 20.40
N ALA A 23 -9.90 -16.29 19.47
CA ALA A 23 -10.25 -16.55 18.08
C ALA A 23 -9.06 -17.04 17.24
N GLY A 24 -7.83 -17.02 17.77
CA GLY A 24 -6.65 -17.59 17.15
C GLY A 24 -5.62 -16.57 16.63
N ALA A 25 -5.67 -15.32 17.08
CA ALA A 25 -4.56 -14.37 16.88
C ALA A 25 -3.40 -14.69 17.82
N LEU A 26 -2.17 -14.30 17.44
CA LEU A 26 -1.01 -14.37 18.31
C LEU A 26 -0.87 -13.05 19.12
N PRO A 27 -0.29 -13.09 20.31
CA PRO A 27 -0.15 -11.89 21.16
C PRO A 27 0.58 -10.72 20.47
N GLU A 28 1.62 -11.00 19.71
CA GLU A 28 2.42 -10.04 18.95
C GLU A 28 1.70 -9.45 17.73
N GLU A 29 0.64 -10.09 17.28
CA GLU A 29 -0.16 -9.62 16.14
C GLU A 29 -1.11 -8.48 16.53
N VAL A 30 -1.45 -8.32 17.82
CA VAL A 30 -2.46 -7.36 18.29
C VAL A 30 -1.81 -6.09 18.81
N VAL A 31 -2.05 -4.98 18.14
CA VAL A 31 -1.51 -3.66 18.47
C VAL A 31 -2.64 -2.68 18.73
N PHE A 32 -2.58 -1.93 19.83
CA PHE A 32 -3.55 -0.90 20.14
C PHE A 32 -3.16 0.45 19.54
N ALA A 33 -4.14 1.15 18.95
CA ALA A 33 -4.04 2.54 18.56
C ALA A 33 -4.96 3.38 19.44
N VAL A 34 -4.42 4.44 20.05
CA VAL A 34 -5.16 5.34 20.93
C VAL A 34 -4.97 6.80 20.50
N PRO A 35 -5.92 7.71 20.82
CA PRO A 35 -5.77 9.11 20.51
C PRO A 35 -4.46 9.70 21.04
N GLY A 36 -3.80 10.55 20.23
CA GLY A 36 -2.56 11.23 20.62
C GLY A 36 -1.28 10.43 20.40
N GLU A 37 -1.36 9.15 20.07
CA GLU A 37 -0.18 8.35 19.72
C GLU A 37 0.08 8.31 18.20
N LYS A 38 1.32 7.93 17.84
CA LYS A 38 1.68 7.70 16.43
C LYS A 38 0.83 6.55 15.88
N LEU A 39 0.15 6.79 14.78
CA LEU A 39 -0.69 5.76 14.14
C LEU A 39 0.18 4.67 13.52
N PRO A 40 -0.25 3.40 13.63
CA PRO A 40 0.37 2.31 12.89
C PRO A 40 0.36 2.59 11.37
N GLU A 41 1.51 2.44 10.75
CA GLU A 41 1.69 2.72 9.32
C GLU A 41 1.15 1.61 8.45
N ASP A 42 1.45 0.36 8.82
CA ASP A 42 1.02 -0.84 8.14
C ASP A 42 0.28 -1.78 9.08
N PHE A 43 -0.82 -2.33 8.60
CA PHE A 43 -1.60 -3.34 9.31
C PHE A 43 -2.40 -4.20 8.33
N ASP A 44 -2.73 -5.42 8.77
CA ASP A 44 -3.40 -6.45 8.00
C ASP A 44 -4.88 -6.60 8.37
N GLY A 45 -5.27 -5.99 9.49
CA GLY A 45 -6.63 -5.93 9.97
C GLY A 45 -6.87 -4.73 10.85
N LEU A 46 -8.06 -4.13 10.78
CA LEU A 46 -8.52 -3.05 11.65
C LEU A 46 -9.76 -3.49 12.43
N LEU A 47 -9.68 -3.48 13.77
CA LEU A 47 -10.81 -3.62 14.65
C LEU A 47 -11.12 -2.26 15.26
N LEU A 48 -12.32 -1.72 14.96
CA LEU A 48 -12.86 -0.53 15.61
C LEU A 48 -13.64 -0.96 16.84
N ALA A 49 -13.13 -0.63 18.02
CA ALA A 49 -13.70 -1.02 19.29
C ALA A 49 -14.91 -0.16 19.67
N GLY A 50 -15.69 -0.61 20.65
CA GLY A 50 -16.69 0.20 21.35
C GLY A 50 -16.11 1.47 21.98
N GLY A 51 -16.95 2.35 22.48
CA GLY A 51 -16.53 3.60 23.10
C GLY A 51 -17.61 4.67 23.14
N PRO A 52 -17.25 5.94 23.36
CA PRO A 52 -18.19 7.07 23.40
C PRO A 52 -18.88 7.30 22.06
N ASP A 53 -19.86 8.18 22.05
CA ASP A 53 -20.72 8.43 20.90
C ASP A 53 -19.99 9.03 19.69
N VAL A 54 -20.53 8.74 18.50
CA VAL A 54 -20.07 9.36 17.25
C VAL A 54 -20.66 10.77 17.17
N GLU A 55 -19.83 11.75 16.87
CA GLU A 55 -20.22 13.14 16.74
C GLU A 55 -21.28 13.34 15.62
N PRO A 56 -22.44 13.95 15.89
CA PRO A 56 -23.52 14.13 14.90
C PRO A 56 -23.11 14.86 13.63
N SER A 57 -22.13 15.77 13.71
CA SER A 57 -21.57 16.47 12.54
C SER A 57 -20.97 15.53 11.49
N ARG A 58 -20.53 14.32 11.89
CA ARG A 58 -19.95 13.30 11.02
C ARG A 58 -20.97 12.68 10.06
N PHE A 59 -22.26 12.73 10.40
CA PHE A 59 -23.35 12.24 9.54
C PHE A 59 -24.35 13.36 9.16
N GLY A 60 -23.89 14.63 9.18
CA GLY A 60 -24.62 15.79 8.68
C GLY A 60 -25.73 16.29 9.58
N GLU A 61 -25.75 15.87 10.84
CA GLU A 61 -26.74 16.34 11.84
C GLU A 61 -26.10 17.27 12.87
N THR A 62 -26.92 18.08 13.55
CA THR A 62 -26.52 18.85 14.73
C THR A 62 -26.85 18.06 15.99
N LEU A 63 -26.07 18.27 17.05
CA LEU A 63 -26.37 17.67 18.35
C LEU A 63 -27.75 18.08 18.83
N SER A 64 -28.67 17.14 18.96
CA SER A 64 -30.08 17.37 19.29
C SER A 64 -30.62 16.50 20.43
N ALA A 65 -29.83 15.52 20.89
CA ALA A 65 -30.22 14.59 21.94
C ALA A 65 -29.43 14.83 23.25
N PRO A 66 -30.06 14.66 24.44
CA PRO A 66 -29.35 14.71 25.71
C PRO A 66 -28.47 13.45 25.91
N GLY A 67 -27.44 13.55 26.75
CA GLY A 67 -26.65 12.40 27.17
C GLY A 67 -25.60 11.91 26.18
N VAL A 68 -25.43 12.59 25.05
CA VAL A 68 -24.42 12.24 24.04
C VAL A 68 -23.02 12.63 24.52
N GLU A 69 -22.14 11.65 24.68
CA GLU A 69 -20.75 11.84 25.10
C GLU A 69 -19.80 11.81 23.88
N ILE A 70 -19.38 12.98 23.40
CA ILE A 70 -18.51 13.12 22.21
C ILE A 70 -17.03 13.20 22.63
N ARG A 71 -16.17 12.50 21.90
CA ARG A 71 -14.70 12.62 22.01
C ARG A 71 -14.09 12.82 20.61
N PRO A 72 -13.88 14.08 20.17
CA PRO A 72 -13.40 14.39 18.82
C PRO A 72 -12.07 13.73 18.44
N GLU A 73 -11.18 13.54 19.42
CA GLU A 73 -9.90 12.84 19.24
C GLU A 73 -10.08 11.36 18.92
N ARG A 74 -11.12 10.70 19.48
CA ARG A 74 -11.47 9.33 19.17
C ARG A 74 -12.10 9.22 17.78
N ASP A 75 -12.99 10.13 17.42
CA ASP A 75 -13.52 10.21 16.05
C ASP A 75 -12.39 10.39 15.04
N SER A 76 -11.49 11.34 15.29
CA SER A 76 -10.34 11.58 14.42
C SER A 76 -9.46 10.33 14.24
N LEU A 77 -9.23 9.56 15.30
CA LEU A 77 -8.48 8.31 15.23
C LEU A 77 -9.19 7.28 14.35
N ASP A 78 -10.46 6.98 14.65
CA ASP A 78 -11.21 5.91 14.00
C ASP A 78 -11.45 6.21 12.52
N PHE A 79 -11.87 7.41 12.14
CA PHE A 79 -12.12 7.79 10.75
C PHE A 79 -10.83 7.81 9.92
N ARG A 80 -9.69 8.21 10.51
CA ARG A 80 -8.39 8.18 9.82
C ARG A 80 -7.89 6.75 9.59
N LEU A 81 -7.96 5.88 10.58
CA LEU A 81 -7.57 4.47 10.43
C LEU A 81 -8.50 3.75 9.46
N LEU A 82 -9.80 4.03 9.54
CA LEU A 82 -10.80 3.45 8.65
C LEU A 82 -10.58 3.90 7.20
N GLY A 83 -10.33 5.18 6.95
CA GLY A 83 -10.01 5.69 5.61
C GLY A 83 -8.84 4.93 4.99
N ARG A 84 -7.72 4.79 5.74
CA ARG A 84 -6.56 4.01 5.30
C ARG A 84 -6.89 2.53 5.03
N ALA A 85 -7.69 1.91 5.90
CA ALA A 85 -8.07 0.51 5.73
C ALA A 85 -8.89 0.30 4.45
N LEU A 86 -9.87 1.18 4.20
CA LEU A 86 -10.73 1.12 3.01
C LEU A 86 -9.94 1.34 1.71
N GLU A 87 -9.07 2.35 1.66
CA GLU A 87 -8.19 2.64 0.51
C GLU A 87 -7.26 1.45 0.19
N ARG A 88 -6.70 0.83 1.22
CA ARG A 88 -5.76 -0.29 1.08
C ARG A 88 -6.45 -1.65 1.01
N GLN A 89 -7.77 -1.68 1.03
CA GLN A 89 -8.58 -2.91 1.05
C GLN A 89 -8.21 -3.86 2.21
N VAL A 90 -7.83 -3.29 3.35
CA VAL A 90 -7.57 -4.05 4.58
C VAL A 90 -8.91 -4.46 5.22
N PRO A 91 -9.05 -5.70 5.72
CA PRO A 91 -10.22 -6.14 6.46
C PRO A 91 -10.53 -5.26 7.66
N VAL A 92 -11.81 -4.88 7.82
CA VAL A 92 -12.29 -4.05 8.93
C VAL A 92 -13.44 -4.72 9.66
N PHE A 93 -13.35 -4.77 11.00
CA PHE A 93 -14.43 -5.24 11.86
C PHE A 93 -14.79 -4.16 12.89
N GLY A 94 -16.06 -3.73 12.93
CA GLY A 94 -16.59 -2.74 13.85
C GLY A 94 -17.45 -3.37 14.95
N ILE A 95 -17.16 -3.05 16.21
CA ILE A 95 -17.91 -3.49 17.39
C ILE A 95 -18.57 -2.29 18.04
N CYS A 96 -19.87 -2.33 18.26
CA CYS A 96 -20.70 -1.31 18.92
C CYS A 96 -20.47 0.08 18.25
N ARG A 97 -19.77 0.99 18.91
CA ARG A 97 -19.36 2.26 18.28
C ARG A 97 -18.66 2.05 16.93
N GLY A 98 -17.78 1.06 16.82
CA GLY A 98 -17.09 0.73 15.56
C GLY A 98 -18.04 0.36 14.42
N HIS A 99 -19.15 -0.32 14.70
CA HIS A 99 -20.23 -0.59 13.77
C HIS A 99 -20.88 0.72 13.28
N GLN A 100 -21.11 1.67 14.18
CA GLN A 100 -21.69 2.98 13.88
C GLN A 100 -20.73 3.83 13.03
N VAL A 101 -19.44 3.89 13.37
CA VAL A 101 -18.39 4.58 12.61
C VAL A 101 -18.29 4.04 11.18
N LEU A 102 -18.36 2.72 11.00
CA LEU A 102 -18.39 2.08 9.67
C LEU A 102 -19.60 2.55 8.85
N ASN A 103 -20.78 2.55 9.42
CA ASN A 103 -22.00 3.01 8.75
C ASN A 103 -21.87 4.47 8.31
N VAL A 104 -21.47 5.35 9.22
CA VAL A 104 -21.30 6.79 8.95
C VAL A 104 -20.24 7.05 7.88
N SER A 105 -19.11 6.39 7.96
CA SER A 105 -18.02 6.54 6.98
C SER A 105 -18.42 6.14 5.56
N LEU A 106 -19.40 5.25 5.42
CA LEU A 106 -19.93 4.77 4.14
C LEU A 106 -21.21 5.50 3.69
N GLY A 107 -21.60 6.56 4.41
CA GLY A 107 -22.71 7.46 4.05
C GLY A 107 -24.05 7.16 4.72
N GLY A 108 -24.05 6.37 5.80
CA GLY A 108 -25.23 6.16 6.64
C GLY A 108 -25.37 7.20 7.76
N THR A 109 -26.47 7.13 8.53
CA THR A 109 -26.79 8.03 9.65
C THR A 109 -27.08 7.24 10.93
N LEU A 110 -27.16 7.95 12.07
CA LEU A 110 -27.40 7.34 13.39
C LEU A 110 -28.59 7.97 14.10
N TRP A 111 -29.27 7.22 14.95
CA TRP A 111 -30.04 7.71 16.06
C TRP A 111 -29.05 8.21 17.13
N GLN A 112 -29.19 9.48 17.55
CA GLN A 112 -28.27 10.08 18.53
C GLN A 112 -28.53 9.58 19.94
N ASP A 113 -29.78 9.25 20.26
CA ASP A 113 -30.20 8.70 21.55
C ASP A 113 -31.55 7.97 21.40
N LEU A 114 -31.50 6.65 21.50
CA LEU A 114 -32.70 5.80 21.35
C LEU A 114 -33.82 6.13 22.35
N PRO A 115 -33.53 6.31 23.66
CA PRO A 115 -34.58 6.64 24.64
C PRO A 115 -35.38 7.86 24.30
N SER A 116 -34.77 8.94 23.81
CA SER A 116 -35.41 10.18 23.48
C SER A 116 -36.02 10.25 22.08
N GLN A 117 -35.42 9.55 21.11
CA GLN A 117 -35.77 9.63 19.69
C GLN A 117 -36.62 8.45 19.21
N ARG A 118 -36.55 7.29 19.89
CA ARG A 118 -37.19 6.06 19.43
C ARG A 118 -37.60 5.13 20.60
N SER A 119 -38.63 5.45 21.32
CA SER A 119 -39.16 4.60 22.39
C SER A 119 -39.99 3.42 21.81
N ARG A 120 -39.43 2.23 21.70
CA ARG A 120 -40.11 1.01 21.15
C ARG A 120 -39.98 -0.25 22.01
N GLY A 121 -39.81 -0.11 23.31
CA GLY A 121 -40.00 -1.25 24.24
C GLY A 121 -38.84 -2.23 24.41
N VAL A 122 -37.76 -2.12 23.61
CA VAL A 122 -36.51 -2.85 23.84
C VAL A 122 -35.52 -1.90 24.53
N VAL A 123 -34.90 -2.36 25.60
CA VAL A 123 -33.86 -1.61 26.31
C VAL A 123 -32.49 -2.00 25.72
N HIS A 124 -31.79 -1.01 25.13
CA HIS A 124 -30.48 -1.21 24.51
C HIS A 124 -29.30 -0.73 25.37
N GLY A 125 -29.56 -0.19 26.56
CA GLY A 125 -28.55 0.35 27.46
C GLY A 125 -28.80 -0.10 28.90
N GLY A 126 -28.75 -1.42 29.15
CA GLY A 126 -28.97 -1.96 30.50
C GLY A 126 -27.75 -1.77 31.40
N GLU A 127 -27.99 -1.40 32.70
CA GLU A 127 -27.01 -1.49 33.77
C GLU A 127 -26.86 -2.96 34.24
N ASN A 128 -26.71 -3.92 33.33
CA ASN A 128 -26.48 -5.30 33.73
C ASN A 128 -25.04 -5.46 34.18
N GLU A 129 -24.82 -5.75 35.45
CA GLU A 129 -23.48 -6.01 36.02
C GLU A 129 -22.85 -7.28 35.45
N ASP A 130 -23.66 -8.24 34.97
CA ASP A 130 -23.20 -9.43 34.28
C ASP A 130 -22.97 -9.14 32.80
N LEU A 131 -21.72 -8.87 32.46
CA LEU A 131 -21.29 -8.51 31.11
C LEU A 131 -21.50 -9.63 30.08
N ASP A 132 -21.58 -10.87 30.54
CA ASP A 132 -21.73 -12.08 29.69
C ASP A 132 -23.19 -12.49 29.49
N ALA A 133 -24.15 -11.79 30.16
CA ALA A 133 -25.56 -12.12 30.03
C ALA A 133 -26.14 -11.64 28.69
N PRO A 134 -26.84 -12.47 27.93
CA PRO A 134 -27.59 -12.05 26.77
C PRO A 134 -28.82 -11.21 27.19
N GLU A 135 -29.07 -10.13 26.48
CA GLU A 135 -30.13 -9.17 26.83
C GLU A 135 -31.36 -9.28 25.92
N HIS A 136 -31.15 -9.53 24.62
CA HIS A 136 -32.27 -9.72 23.68
C HIS A 136 -31.93 -10.68 22.52
N PRO A 137 -32.95 -11.29 21.89
CA PRO A 137 -32.78 -12.06 20.65
C PRO A 137 -32.52 -11.12 19.47
N ILE A 138 -32.00 -11.68 18.38
CA ILE A 138 -31.89 -11.00 17.09
C ILE A 138 -32.66 -11.76 16.01
N ARG A 139 -33.15 -11.02 15.03
CA ARG A 139 -33.81 -11.58 13.84
C ARG A 139 -32.80 -11.60 12.68
N ILE A 140 -32.54 -12.80 12.17
CA ILE A 140 -31.59 -12.99 11.09
C ILE A 140 -32.23 -12.62 9.75
N SER A 141 -31.55 -11.79 8.98
CA SER A 141 -31.95 -11.47 7.59
C SER A 141 -31.75 -12.67 6.67
N PRO A 142 -32.62 -12.89 5.66
CA PRO A 142 -32.40 -13.89 4.62
C PRO A 142 -31.05 -13.72 3.90
N ALA A 143 -30.49 -12.52 3.85
CA ALA A 143 -29.18 -12.24 3.27
C ALA A 143 -28.04 -12.94 4.01
N ALA A 144 -28.18 -13.25 5.30
CA ALA A 144 -27.14 -13.92 6.09
C ALA A 144 -26.94 -15.40 5.70
N GLY A 145 -27.99 -16.09 5.26
CA GLY A 145 -27.96 -17.55 5.01
C GLY A 145 -27.14 -17.96 3.79
N ALA A 146 -27.00 -17.13 2.78
CA ALA A 146 -26.28 -17.41 1.53
C ALA A 146 -24.98 -16.57 1.38
N GLY A 147 -24.58 -15.84 2.42
CA GLY A 147 -23.53 -14.84 2.37
C GLY A 147 -22.10 -15.36 2.64
N SER A 148 -21.25 -14.44 3.02
CA SER A 148 -19.85 -14.62 3.40
C SER A 148 -19.67 -15.56 4.61
N PRO A 149 -18.43 -15.95 4.96
CA PRO A 149 -18.15 -16.61 6.23
C PRO A 149 -18.67 -15.85 7.46
N PHE A 150 -18.59 -14.50 7.43
CA PHE A 150 -19.11 -13.65 8.50
C PHE A 150 -20.64 -13.69 8.55
N ALA A 151 -21.34 -13.56 7.42
CA ALA A 151 -22.80 -13.67 7.36
C ALA A 151 -23.30 -15.00 7.93
N ARG A 152 -22.64 -16.11 7.60
CA ARG A 152 -22.95 -17.44 8.18
C ARG A 152 -22.67 -17.49 9.69
N ALA A 153 -21.64 -16.81 10.19
CA ALA A 153 -21.38 -16.72 11.62
C ALA A 153 -22.48 -15.94 12.33
N VAL A 154 -22.96 -14.80 11.76
CA VAL A 154 -24.11 -14.04 12.27
C VAL A 154 -25.36 -14.89 12.28
N ALA A 155 -25.64 -15.69 11.24
CA ALA A 155 -26.82 -16.54 11.17
C ALA A 155 -26.90 -17.61 12.28
N ALA A 156 -25.81 -17.90 12.96
CA ALA A 156 -25.76 -18.83 14.09
C ALA A 156 -25.97 -18.15 15.46
N VAL A 157 -26.10 -16.83 15.51
CA VAL A 157 -26.31 -16.09 16.75
C VAL A 157 -27.81 -15.95 17.02
N GLU A 158 -28.23 -16.34 18.21
CA GLU A 158 -29.65 -16.26 18.64
C GLU A 158 -29.90 -15.05 19.54
N THR A 159 -28.96 -14.79 20.47
CA THR A 159 -29.10 -13.74 21.48
C THR A 159 -27.79 -12.97 21.64
N VAL A 160 -27.90 -11.68 21.95
CA VAL A 160 -26.79 -10.74 22.10
C VAL A 160 -26.89 -9.92 23.38
N ASN A 161 -25.76 -9.40 23.86
CA ASN A 161 -25.76 -8.34 24.88
C ASN A 161 -26.00 -6.97 24.22
N SER A 162 -26.43 -5.97 24.99
CA SER A 162 -26.76 -4.66 24.45
C SER A 162 -26.34 -3.56 25.41
N ARG A 163 -25.46 -2.65 24.95
CA ARG A 163 -24.85 -1.58 25.77
C ARG A 163 -24.67 -0.32 24.96
N HIS A 164 -25.73 0.11 24.29
CA HIS A 164 -25.69 1.28 23.45
C HIS A 164 -26.98 2.07 23.54
N HIS A 165 -26.90 3.38 23.45
CA HIS A 165 -28.03 4.27 23.30
C HIS A 165 -28.06 4.99 21.94
N GLN A 166 -26.94 4.91 21.16
CA GLN A 166 -26.90 5.24 19.73
C GLN A 166 -27.08 3.97 18.89
N ALA A 167 -27.62 4.11 17.68
CA ALA A 167 -27.77 3.01 16.73
C ALA A 167 -27.83 3.50 15.29
N VAL A 168 -27.66 2.60 14.32
CA VAL A 168 -27.88 2.89 12.90
C VAL A 168 -29.33 3.34 12.66
N LYS A 169 -29.49 4.50 12.01
CA LYS A 169 -30.78 5.05 11.57
C LYS A 169 -30.99 4.71 10.10
N ASP A 170 -30.13 5.22 9.22
CA ASP A 170 -30.11 4.87 7.81
C ASP A 170 -28.84 4.07 7.52
N LEU A 171 -29.04 2.84 7.01
CA LEU A 171 -27.91 1.98 6.64
C LEU A 171 -27.28 2.49 5.33
N ALA A 172 -25.96 2.60 5.30
CA ALA A 172 -25.24 3.05 4.12
C ALA A 172 -25.54 2.16 2.89
N PRO A 173 -25.66 2.73 1.67
CA PRO A 173 -26.08 1.98 0.47
C PRO A 173 -25.21 0.80 0.07
N SER A 174 -23.92 0.83 0.44
CA SER A 174 -22.96 -0.24 0.18
C SER A 174 -23.03 -1.40 1.19
N LEU A 175 -23.83 -1.27 2.26
CA LEU A 175 -23.98 -2.25 3.32
C LEU A 175 -25.25 -3.10 3.15
N VAL A 176 -25.23 -4.31 3.69
CA VAL A 176 -26.35 -5.24 3.77
C VAL A 176 -26.58 -5.59 5.22
N ALA A 177 -27.80 -5.36 5.72
CA ALA A 177 -28.19 -5.82 7.05
C ALA A 177 -28.27 -7.34 7.12
N LEU A 178 -27.58 -7.92 8.09
CA LEU A 178 -27.54 -9.37 8.36
C LEU A 178 -28.43 -9.76 9.54
N ALA A 179 -28.59 -8.87 10.50
CA ALA A 179 -29.44 -9.08 11.67
C ALA A 179 -30.06 -7.78 12.16
N ALA A 180 -31.21 -7.88 12.81
CA ALA A 180 -31.90 -6.77 13.46
C ALA A 180 -32.44 -7.18 14.83
N SER A 181 -32.54 -6.20 15.76
CA SER A 181 -33.22 -6.35 17.03
C SER A 181 -34.75 -6.53 16.87
N PRO A 182 -35.49 -6.93 17.91
CA PRO A 182 -36.97 -7.04 17.84
C PRO A 182 -37.66 -5.75 17.46
N ASP A 183 -37.08 -4.59 17.75
CA ASP A 183 -37.58 -3.25 17.42
C ASP A 183 -37.00 -2.64 16.15
N ASP A 184 -36.42 -3.47 15.25
CA ASP A 184 -35.94 -3.14 13.90
C ASP A 184 -34.67 -2.28 13.84
N LEU A 185 -33.82 -2.27 14.85
CA LEU A 185 -32.48 -1.69 14.73
C LEU A 185 -31.54 -2.68 14.04
N VAL A 186 -30.67 -2.17 13.18
CA VAL A 186 -29.64 -3.01 12.53
C VAL A 186 -28.58 -3.38 13.56
N GLU A 187 -28.51 -4.69 13.84
CA GLU A 187 -27.57 -5.28 14.81
C GLU A 187 -26.30 -5.81 14.16
N ALA A 188 -26.38 -6.22 12.90
CA ALA A 188 -25.20 -6.65 12.13
C ALA A 188 -25.35 -6.29 10.66
N PHE A 189 -24.23 -5.93 10.04
CA PHE A 189 -24.13 -5.73 8.60
C PHE A 189 -22.78 -6.17 8.05
N GLU A 190 -22.71 -6.33 6.73
CA GLU A 190 -21.46 -6.43 5.98
C GLU A 190 -21.52 -5.60 4.69
N ARG A 191 -20.37 -5.26 4.12
CA ARG A 191 -20.29 -4.61 2.81
C ARG A 191 -20.51 -5.62 1.69
N ARG A 192 -21.26 -5.22 0.64
CA ARG A 192 -21.62 -6.08 -0.49
C ARG A 192 -20.42 -6.55 -1.29
N GLU A 193 -19.45 -5.68 -1.51
CA GLU A 193 -18.33 -5.92 -2.41
C GLU A 193 -17.02 -5.39 -1.81
N GLY A 194 -15.88 -5.93 -2.27
CA GLY A 194 -14.55 -5.53 -1.85
C GLY A 194 -13.97 -6.36 -0.71
N SER A 195 -13.04 -5.79 0.04
CA SER A 195 -12.45 -6.44 1.22
C SER A 195 -13.47 -6.63 2.33
N PHE A 196 -13.21 -7.58 3.23
CA PHE A 196 -14.03 -7.77 4.43
C PHE A 196 -14.25 -6.44 5.16
N CYS A 197 -15.50 -6.05 5.30
CA CYS A 197 -15.90 -4.85 6.03
C CYS A 197 -17.26 -5.14 6.66
N ALA A 198 -17.28 -5.40 7.96
CA ALA A 198 -18.44 -5.88 8.68
C ALA A 198 -18.50 -5.27 10.07
N GLY A 199 -19.69 -5.26 10.67
CA GLY A 199 -19.88 -4.74 12.02
C GLY A 199 -21.03 -5.37 12.75
N VAL A 200 -20.94 -5.37 14.07
CA VAL A 200 -22.00 -5.78 15.00
C VAL A 200 -22.22 -4.69 16.04
N GLN A 201 -23.50 -4.47 16.42
CA GLN A 201 -23.87 -3.44 17.39
C GLN A 201 -23.62 -3.91 18.84
N TRP A 202 -23.65 -5.22 19.09
CA TRP A 202 -23.38 -5.82 20.40
C TRP A 202 -21.87 -6.00 20.66
N HIS A 203 -21.53 -6.62 21.81
CA HIS A 203 -20.16 -6.84 22.28
C HIS A 203 -19.76 -8.33 22.26
N PRO A 204 -19.38 -8.91 21.12
CA PRO A 204 -18.94 -10.30 21.02
C PRO A 204 -17.65 -10.59 21.80
N GLU A 205 -16.82 -9.59 22.07
CA GLU A 205 -15.60 -9.71 22.87
C GLU A 205 -15.89 -10.07 24.33
N GLU A 206 -17.07 -9.73 24.83
CA GLU A 206 -17.56 -10.10 26.17
C GLU A 206 -18.18 -11.51 26.20
N LEU A 207 -18.61 -12.01 25.04
CA LEU A 207 -19.28 -13.30 24.86
C LEU A 207 -18.39 -14.36 24.22
N VAL A 208 -17.08 -14.16 24.17
CA VAL A 208 -16.14 -15.01 23.38
C VAL A 208 -16.05 -16.46 23.86
N SER A 209 -16.52 -16.77 25.08
CA SER A 209 -16.68 -18.13 25.59
C SER A 209 -17.74 -18.92 24.80
N ARG A 210 -18.67 -18.25 24.15
CA ARG A 210 -19.71 -18.83 23.29
C ARG A 210 -19.16 -19.09 21.88
N PRO A 211 -19.32 -20.30 21.34
CA PRO A 211 -18.78 -20.64 20.01
C PRO A 211 -19.35 -19.82 18.85
N ASP A 212 -20.64 -19.39 18.93
CA ASP A 212 -21.28 -18.54 17.94
C ASP A 212 -20.61 -17.15 17.88
N GLN A 213 -20.31 -16.55 19.02
CA GLN A 213 -19.66 -15.23 19.12
C GLN A 213 -18.19 -15.29 18.68
N LYS A 214 -17.47 -16.33 19.10
CA LYS A 214 -16.09 -16.58 18.69
C LYS A 214 -15.93 -16.66 17.17
N ARG A 215 -16.90 -17.27 16.46
CA ARG A 215 -16.88 -17.41 14.98
C ARG A 215 -16.86 -16.07 14.24
N LEU A 216 -17.45 -15.00 14.80
CA LEU A 216 -17.43 -13.67 14.22
C LEU A 216 -15.99 -13.12 14.14
N LEU A 217 -15.25 -13.23 15.25
CA LEU A 217 -13.86 -12.83 15.32
C LEU A 217 -12.95 -13.72 14.48
N THR A 218 -13.24 -15.02 14.43
CA THR A 218 -12.51 -15.98 13.57
C THR A 218 -12.68 -15.59 12.09
N ALA A 219 -13.89 -15.25 11.64
CA ALA A 219 -14.14 -14.82 10.25
C ALA A 219 -13.34 -13.55 9.89
N PHE A 220 -13.23 -12.60 10.82
CA PHE A 220 -12.39 -11.42 10.65
C PHE A 220 -10.88 -11.79 10.54
N LEU A 221 -10.36 -12.63 11.44
CA LEU A 221 -8.97 -13.08 11.41
C LEU A 221 -8.62 -13.85 10.14
N ASP A 222 -9.52 -14.72 9.67
CA ASP A 222 -9.33 -15.45 8.43
C ASP A 222 -9.28 -14.52 7.21
N ALA A 223 -10.11 -13.47 7.21
CA ALA A 223 -10.03 -12.43 6.18
C ALA A 223 -8.70 -11.67 6.23
N CYS A 224 -8.18 -11.35 7.43
CA CYS A 224 -6.87 -10.70 7.59
C CYS A 224 -5.73 -11.58 7.04
N ARG A 225 -5.71 -12.86 7.37
CA ARG A 225 -4.72 -13.83 6.87
C ARG A 225 -4.79 -13.98 5.34
N ALA A 226 -6.01 -14.06 4.79
CA ALA A 226 -6.21 -14.14 3.36
C ALA A 226 -5.73 -12.87 2.64
N GLY A 227 -5.97 -11.68 3.22
CA GLY A 227 -5.51 -10.39 2.72
C GLY A 227 -3.98 -10.27 2.72
N GLU A 228 -3.34 -10.64 3.84
CA GLU A 228 -1.87 -10.71 3.95
C GLU A 228 -1.26 -11.63 2.90
N ALA A 229 -1.79 -12.85 2.77
CA ALA A 229 -1.33 -13.82 1.77
C ALA A 229 -1.55 -13.34 0.33
N ALA A 230 -2.62 -12.59 0.06
CA ALA A 230 -2.87 -12.02 -1.27
C ALA A 230 -1.90 -10.87 -1.59
N ARG A 231 -1.59 -10.01 -0.61
CA ARG A 231 -0.57 -8.96 -0.74
C ARG A 231 0.81 -9.56 -0.99
N GLY A 232 1.22 -10.55 -0.18
CA GLY A 232 2.49 -11.26 -0.36
C GLY A 232 2.62 -11.90 -1.75
N ARG A 233 1.55 -12.51 -2.29
CA ARG A 233 1.53 -13.05 -3.67
C ARG A 233 1.62 -11.95 -4.73
N ARG A 234 0.94 -10.80 -4.56
CA ARG A 234 1.01 -9.66 -5.49
C ARG A 234 2.40 -9.04 -5.50
N GLU A 235 3.02 -8.91 -4.34
CA GLU A 235 4.40 -8.41 -4.22
C GLU A 235 5.39 -9.43 -4.79
N ALA A 236 5.26 -10.72 -4.48
CA ALA A 236 6.10 -11.78 -5.03
C ALA A 236 6.02 -11.89 -6.56
N ALA A 237 4.89 -11.51 -7.17
CA ALA A 237 4.74 -11.45 -8.62
C ALA A 237 5.20 -10.11 -9.23
N ALA A 238 5.58 -9.12 -8.41
CA ALA A 238 5.95 -7.79 -8.89
C ALA A 238 7.35 -7.72 -9.51
N ILE A 239 8.24 -8.64 -9.14
CA ILE A 239 9.54 -8.88 -9.79
C ILE A 239 9.56 -10.34 -10.23
N GLU A 240 9.63 -10.56 -11.52
CA GLU A 240 9.65 -11.90 -12.12
C GLU A 240 11.00 -12.19 -12.76
N VAL A 241 11.45 -13.43 -12.69
CA VAL A 241 12.63 -13.89 -13.43
C VAL A 241 12.18 -14.89 -14.48
N LEU A 242 12.34 -14.52 -15.73
CA LEU A 242 12.07 -15.36 -16.89
C LEU A 242 13.41 -15.80 -17.50
N LEU A 243 13.45 -16.95 -18.18
CA LEU A 243 14.63 -17.40 -18.89
C LEU A 243 14.39 -17.29 -20.39
N GLU A 244 15.21 -16.50 -21.07
CA GLU A 244 15.28 -16.43 -22.53
C GLU A 244 16.60 -17.10 -22.99
N GLY A 245 16.51 -18.38 -23.29
CA GLY A 245 17.70 -19.20 -23.47
C GLY A 245 18.49 -19.33 -22.15
N LEU A 246 19.73 -18.85 -22.14
CA LEU A 246 20.61 -18.82 -20.96
C LEU A 246 20.56 -17.47 -20.21
N VAL A 247 19.77 -16.51 -20.69
CA VAL A 247 19.74 -15.14 -20.17
C VAL A 247 18.56 -14.94 -19.23
N PRO A 248 18.78 -14.69 -17.92
CA PRO A 248 17.72 -14.27 -17.03
C PRO A 248 17.21 -12.88 -17.40
N VAL A 249 15.90 -12.76 -17.56
CA VAL A 249 15.16 -11.50 -17.75
C VAL A 249 14.44 -11.18 -16.44
N VAL A 250 14.88 -10.14 -15.76
CA VAL A 250 14.23 -9.60 -14.56
C VAL A 250 13.16 -8.61 -15.01
N ARG A 251 11.90 -9.01 -14.90
CA ARG A 251 10.77 -8.23 -15.33
C ARG A 251 10.07 -7.53 -14.16
N ILE A 252 9.99 -6.22 -14.20
CA ILE A 252 9.21 -5.41 -13.28
C ILE A 252 7.76 -5.53 -13.72
N ASN A 253 6.88 -6.13 -12.90
CA ASN A 253 5.54 -6.55 -13.30
C ASN A 253 4.42 -5.95 -12.43
N ARG A 254 4.25 -4.64 -12.53
CA ARG A 254 3.10 -3.88 -11.99
C ARG A 254 2.54 -2.92 -13.04
N PRO A 255 2.02 -3.42 -14.17
CA PRO A 255 1.61 -2.56 -15.31
C PRO A 255 0.50 -1.57 -14.92
N ALA A 256 -0.41 -1.91 -14.00
CA ALA A 256 -1.46 -1.02 -13.52
C ALA A 256 -0.94 0.29 -12.90
N THR A 257 0.27 0.28 -12.33
CA THR A 257 0.93 1.48 -11.79
C THR A 257 2.12 1.91 -12.66
N ARG A 258 2.18 1.47 -13.93
CA ARG A 258 3.33 1.70 -14.81
C ARG A 258 4.66 1.28 -14.17
N ASN A 259 4.66 0.16 -13.46
CA ASN A 259 5.83 -0.41 -12.78
C ASN A 259 6.46 0.52 -11.73
N ALA A 260 5.63 1.30 -11.01
CA ALA A 260 6.06 2.14 -9.90
C ALA A 260 6.52 1.29 -8.70
N PHE A 261 7.57 1.75 -8.00
CA PHE A 261 8.24 1.02 -6.93
C PHE A 261 7.71 1.35 -5.55
N SER A 262 7.27 0.33 -4.80
CA SER A 262 7.21 0.34 -3.34
C SER A 262 8.57 -0.05 -2.74
N THR A 263 8.73 0.13 -1.41
CA THR A 263 9.92 -0.32 -0.68
C THR A 263 10.16 -1.82 -0.88
N ALA A 264 9.13 -2.65 -0.72
CA ALA A 264 9.21 -4.10 -0.90
C ALA A 264 9.67 -4.50 -2.31
N MET A 265 9.18 -3.84 -3.36
CA MET A 265 9.64 -4.12 -4.73
C MET A 265 11.11 -3.77 -4.97
N ALA A 266 11.56 -2.64 -4.41
CA ALA A 266 12.96 -2.25 -4.55
C ALA A 266 13.89 -3.24 -3.83
N GLU A 267 13.49 -3.74 -2.64
CA GLU A 267 14.17 -4.81 -1.93
C GLU A 267 14.21 -6.11 -2.72
N MET A 268 13.07 -6.50 -3.30
CA MET A 268 12.98 -7.70 -4.14
C MET A 268 13.89 -7.62 -5.36
N LEU A 269 13.93 -6.45 -6.02
CA LEU A 269 14.83 -6.23 -7.16
C LEU A 269 16.29 -6.37 -6.73
N ALA A 270 16.67 -5.76 -5.62
CA ALA A 270 18.02 -5.87 -5.06
C ALA A 270 18.39 -7.33 -4.78
N GLY A 271 17.56 -8.05 -4.01
CA GLY A 271 17.77 -9.46 -3.68
C GLY A 271 17.81 -10.37 -4.90
N THR A 272 16.98 -10.10 -5.92
CA THR A 272 16.98 -10.86 -7.19
C THR A 272 18.31 -10.67 -7.95
N VAL A 273 18.78 -9.43 -8.09
CA VAL A 273 20.05 -9.13 -8.75
C VAL A 273 21.22 -9.75 -7.99
N GLU A 274 21.23 -9.65 -6.66
CA GLU A 274 22.25 -10.28 -5.80
C GLU A 274 22.27 -11.82 -5.94
N ALA A 275 21.10 -12.45 -5.97
CA ALA A 275 20.98 -13.90 -6.13
C ALA A 275 21.49 -14.36 -7.48
N LEU A 276 21.11 -13.68 -8.56
CA LEU A 276 21.61 -13.96 -9.91
C LEU A 276 23.11 -13.69 -10.04
N GLY A 277 23.65 -12.71 -9.32
CA GLY A 277 25.07 -12.40 -9.30
C GLY A 277 25.93 -13.48 -8.62
N LYS A 278 25.36 -14.27 -7.72
CA LYS A 278 26.02 -15.41 -7.05
C LYS A 278 26.05 -16.67 -7.90
N ASP A 279 25.18 -16.78 -8.90
CA ASP A 279 25.16 -17.93 -9.80
C ASP A 279 26.26 -17.79 -10.87
N PRO A 280 27.28 -18.67 -10.87
CA PRO A 280 28.37 -18.60 -11.82
C PRO A 280 27.96 -18.93 -13.25
N THR A 281 26.78 -19.52 -13.46
CA THR A 281 26.27 -19.92 -14.78
C THR A 281 25.56 -18.78 -15.50
N VAL A 282 25.14 -17.72 -14.79
CA VAL A 282 24.48 -16.55 -15.35
C VAL A 282 25.46 -15.70 -16.14
N PRO A 283 25.31 -15.55 -17.48
CA PRO A 283 26.28 -14.82 -18.31
C PRO A 283 26.05 -13.28 -18.28
N ALA A 284 24.81 -12.86 -18.18
CA ALA A 284 24.34 -11.48 -18.11
C ALA A 284 22.89 -11.49 -17.62
N ILE A 285 22.35 -10.36 -17.20
CA ILE A 285 20.90 -10.20 -16.95
C ILE A 285 20.33 -9.07 -17.77
N VAL A 286 19.05 -9.18 -18.13
CA VAL A 286 18.27 -8.12 -18.76
C VAL A 286 17.19 -7.66 -17.77
N ILE A 287 17.05 -6.36 -17.54
CA ILE A 287 15.97 -5.77 -16.76
C ILE A 287 15.00 -5.08 -17.72
N THR A 288 13.70 -5.35 -17.57
CA THR A 288 12.64 -4.73 -18.39
C THR A 288 11.37 -4.50 -17.56
N GLY A 289 10.42 -3.75 -18.09
CA GLY A 289 9.11 -3.54 -17.51
C GLY A 289 8.00 -4.22 -18.29
N ALA A 290 6.96 -4.69 -17.60
CA ALA A 290 5.74 -5.22 -18.22
C ALA A 290 4.79 -4.09 -18.65
N GLY A 291 3.91 -4.35 -19.64
CA GLY A 291 2.80 -3.47 -19.97
C GLY A 291 3.19 -2.15 -20.64
N GLY A 292 4.28 -2.11 -21.40
CA GLY A 292 4.64 -0.95 -22.23
C GLY A 292 5.26 0.23 -21.46
N ALA A 293 5.74 0.02 -20.23
CA ALA A 293 6.54 0.98 -19.49
C ALA A 293 7.70 0.27 -18.81
N PHE A 294 8.88 0.87 -18.81
CA PHE A 294 9.99 0.35 -18.00
C PHE A 294 9.69 0.54 -16.51
N SER A 295 9.56 1.78 -16.07
CA SER A 295 9.10 2.13 -14.72
C SER A 295 8.78 3.62 -14.60
N ALA A 296 7.69 3.95 -13.91
CA ALA A 296 7.33 5.32 -13.53
C ALA A 296 8.11 5.86 -12.31
N GLY A 297 9.00 5.05 -11.72
CA GLY A 297 9.80 5.46 -10.55
C GLY A 297 9.13 5.09 -9.23
N GLY A 298 9.29 5.92 -8.20
CA GLY A 298 8.65 5.70 -6.90
C GLY A 298 7.13 5.78 -7.00
N ASP A 299 6.44 4.92 -6.25
CA ASP A 299 4.98 4.91 -6.19
C ASP A 299 4.49 6.18 -5.47
N LEU A 300 3.83 7.08 -6.22
CA LEU A 300 3.38 8.38 -5.72
C LEU A 300 2.31 8.25 -4.62
N ASP A 301 1.51 7.20 -4.66
CA ASP A 301 0.48 6.96 -3.64
C ASP A 301 1.14 6.50 -2.33
N VAL A 302 2.18 5.67 -2.42
CA VAL A 302 3.03 5.30 -1.26
C VAL A 302 3.73 6.54 -0.70
N MET A 303 4.35 7.36 -1.56
CA MET A 303 5.04 8.59 -1.11
C MET A 303 4.08 9.60 -0.49
N ARG A 304 2.87 9.73 -1.04
CA ARG A 304 1.81 10.57 -0.47
C ARG A 304 1.43 10.08 0.94
N ALA A 305 1.14 8.78 1.08
CA ALA A 305 0.74 8.20 2.37
C ALA A 305 1.82 8.41 3.44
N LEU A 306 3.10 8.22 3.08
CA LEU A 306 4.23 8.48 3.97
C LEU A 306 4.32 9.96 4.36
N ALA A 307 4.12 10.88 3.40
CA ALA A 307 4.21 12.31 3.64
C ALA A 307 3.04 12.83 4.49
N GLU A 308 1.82 12.37 4.25
CA GLU A 308 0.64 12.68 5.08
C GLU A 308 0.79 12.15 6.50
N ALA A 309 1.44 11.01 6.67
CA ALA A 309 1.77 10.45 7.99
C ALA A 309 2.96 11.14 8.67
N GLY A 310 3.75 11.95 7.94
CA GLY A 310 5.01 12.48 8.43
C GLY A 310 6.06 11.38 8.68
N ASP A 311 5.93 10.25 7.97
CA ASP A 311 6.80 9.08 8.16
C ASP A 311 8.12 9.23 7.41
N VAL A 312 9.04 9.90 8.07
CA VAL A 312 10.43 10.08 7.59
C VAL A 312 11.18 8.75 7.51
N GLY A 313 10.87 7.80 8.41
CA GLY A 313 11.51 6.48 8.44
C GLY A 313 11.16 5.66 7.21
N GLY A 314 9.86 5.47 6.94
CA GLY A 314 9.38 4.73 5.79
C GLY A 314 9.79 5.38 4.46
N PHE A 315 9.88 6.72 4.39
CA PHE A 315 10.41 7.40 3.20
C PHE A 315 11.91 7.13 3.00
N ARG A 316 12.71 7.13 4.09
CA ARG A 316 14.12 6.75 4.07
C ARG A 316 14.29 5.31 3.58
N ASP A 317 13.50 4.37 4.10
CA ASP A 317 13.54 2.96 3.71
C ASP A 317 13.29 2.77 2.21
N LEU A 318 12.34 3.51 1.62
CA LEU A 318 12.09 3.49 0.17
C LEU A 318 13.32 3.95 -0.63
N LEU A 319 13.96 5.04 -0.20
CA LEU A 319 15.14 5.58 -0.86
C LEU A 319 16.33 4.61 -0.77
N GLU A 320 16.57 4.05 0.42
CA GLU A 320 17.66 3.12 0.66
C GLU A 320 17.45 1.79 -0.05
N ALA A 321 16.22 1.28 -0.12
CA ALA A 321 15.89 0.07 -0.87
C ALA A 321 16.23 0.20 -2.35
N GLY A 322 15.83 1.31 -3.00
CA GLY A 322 16.21 1.58 -4.38
C GLY A 322 17.72 1.79 -4.56
N GLY A 323 18.37 2.43 -3.58
CA GLY A 323 19.82 2.56 -3.54
C GLY A 323 20.54 1.21 -3.49
N ARG A 324 20.01 0.25 -2.70
CA ARG A 324 20.53 -1.13 -2.67
C ARG A 324 20.40 -1.83 -4.03
N ALA A 325 19.27 -1.68 -4.72
CA ALA A 325 19.08 -2.26 -6.04
C ALA A 325 20.12 -1.72 -7.05
N VAL A 326 20.38 -0.40 -7.02
CA VAL A 326 21.41 0.22 -7.87
C VAL A 326 22.82 -0.28 -7.52
N VAL A 327 23.14 -0.41 -6.24
CA VAL A 327 24.43 -0.97 -5.79
C VAL A 327 24.57 -2.44 -6.20
N ALA A 328 23.53 -3.26 -6.04
CA ALA A 328 23.52 -4.64 -6.47
C ALA A 328 23.82 -4.80 -7.97
N MET A 329 23.23 -3.93 -8.82
CA MET A 329 23.54 -3.91 -10.26
C MET A 329 25.00 -3.54 -10.54
N ALA A 330 25.54 -2.55 -9.82
CA ALA A 330 26.93 -2.12 -9.98
C ALA A 330 27.95 -3.17 -9.49
N GLU A 331 27.63 -3.90 -8.43
CA GLU A 331 28.46 -4.96 -7.84
C GLU A 331 28.29 -6.30 -8.53
N MET A 332 27.21 -6.53 -9.26
CA MET A 332 26.99 -7.77 -10.01
C MET A 332 28.19 -8.06 -10.92
N PRO A 333 28.81 -9.26 -10.84
CA PRO A 333 30.02 -9.55 -11.59
C PRO A 333 29.78 -9.78 -13.10
N ARG A 334 28.53 -9.71 -13.55
CA ARG A 334 28.12 -9.91 -14.95
C ARG A 334 27.47 -8.64 -15.50
N PRO A 335 27.41 -8.46 -16.85
CA PRO A 335 26.71 -7.36 -17.45
C PRO A 335 25.24 -7.31 -17.07
N VAL A 336 24.73 -6.11 -16.80
CA VAL A 336 23.32 -5.79 -16.56
C VAL A 336 22.85 -4.89 -17.70
N LEU A 337 21.84 -5.34 -18.45
CA LEU A 337 21.29 -4.60 -19.57
C LEU A 337 19.87 -4.11 -19.21
N ALA A 338 19.49 -2.92 -19.69
CA ALA A 338 18.09 -2.47 -19.66
C ALA A 338 17.48 -2.60 -21.05
N ALA A 339 16.32 -3.23 -21.14
CA ALA A 339 15.44 -3.20 -22.30
C ALA A 339 14.30 -2.22 -22.01
N LEU A 340 14.23 -1.15 -22.79
CA LEU A 340 13.42 0.03 -22.48
C LEU A 340 12.36 0.24 -23.56
N ASP A 341 11.11 -0.05 -23.20
CA ASP A 341 9.93 0.33 -23.93
C ASP A 341 9.11 1.29 -23.06
N GLY A 342 8.53 2.35 -23.67
CA GLY A 342 7.75 3.36 -22.98
C GLY A 342 8.50 4.14 -21.88
N ALA A 343 7.84 4.41 -20.78
CA ALA A 343 8.32 5.34 -19.76
C ALA A 343 9.47 4.79 -18.90
N ALA A 344 10.54 5.58 -18.76
CA ALA A 344 11.53 5.48 -17.69
C ALA A 344 11.59 6.83 -16.96
N ALA A 345 10.86 6.97 -15.83
CA ALA A 345 10.67 8.24 -15.15
C ALA A 345 11.18 8.21 -13.70
N GLY A 346 11.68 9.34 -13.21
CA GLY A 346 12.17 9.48 -11.82
C GLY A 346 13.10 8.34 -11.42
N GLY A 347 12.76 7.58 -10.37
CA GLY A 347 13.52 6.40 -9.94
C GLY A 347 13.67 5.32 -11.02
N GLY A 348 12.72 5.20 -11.97
CA GLY A 348 12.82 4.31 -13.12
C GLY A 348 13.93 4.73 -14.08
N LEU A 349 14.08 6.03 -14.33
CA LEU A 349 15.23 6.57 -15.06
C LEU A 349 16.54 6.28 -14.31
N SER A 350 16.56 6.47 -12.99
CA SER A 350 17.74 6.18 -12.18
C SER A 350 18.17 4.72 -12.30
N LEU A 351 17.22 3.78 -12.25
CA LEU A 351 17.49 2.34 -12.43
C LEU A 351 18.02 2.02 -13.84
N ALA A 352 17.41 2.60 -14.88
CA ALA A 352 17.89 2.45 -16.24
C ALA A 352 19.34 2.92 -16.38
N LEU A 353 19.69 4.06 -15.77
CA LEU A 353 21.05 4.61 -15.78
C LEU A 353 22.06 3.77 -15.00
N ALA A 354 21.62 3.00 -14.01
CA ALA A 354 22.47 2.12 -13.22
C ALA A 354 22.91 0.86 -13.96
N THR A 355 22.24 0.50 -15.07
CA THR A 355 22.63 -0.64 -15.91
C THR A 355 23.88 -0.34 -16.74
N ASP A 356 24.60 -1.38 -17.16
CA ASP A 356 25.80 -1.23 -17.99
C ASP A 356 25.44 -0.76 -19.41
N VAL A 357 24.38 -1.34 -20.00
CA VAL A 357 23.93 -1.05 -21.38
C VAL A 357 22.41 -0.83 -21.41
N ARG A 358 21.98 0.21 -22.11
CA ARG A 358 20.56 0.60 -22.29
C ARG A 358 20.20 0.45 -23.76
N ILE A 359 19.20 -0.38 -24.03
CA ILE A 359 18.64 -0.61 -25.35
C ILE A 359 17.21 -0.10 -25.33
N ALA A 360 16.91 0.89 -26.14
CA ALA A 360 15.63 1.56 -26.15
C ALA A 360 14.92 1.42 -27.51
N SER A 361 13.60 1.24 -27.49
CA SER A 361 12.79 1.24 -28.69
C SER A 361 12.45 2.67 -29.12
N SER A 362 12.31 2.86 -30.46
CA SER A 362 11.79 4.07 -31.08
C SER A 362 10.69 3.72 -32.07
N GLY A 363 9.69 4.59 -32.20
CA GLY A 363 8.53 4.36 -33.07
C GLY A 363 7.38 5.30 -32.74
N ALA A 364 6.21 5.08 -33.33
CA ALA A 364 5.05 5.97 -33.19
C ALA A 364 4.10 5.57 -32.03
N GLY A 365 4.20 4.35 -31.48
CA GLY A 365 3.27 3.84 -30.47
C GLY A 365 3.87 3.82 -29.06
N HIS A 366 4.71 2.84 -28.78
CA HIS A 366 5.31 2.63 -27.45
C HIS A 366 6.80 2.92 -27.40
N ALA A 367 7.26 3.98 -28.08
CA ALA A 367 8.65 4.42 -28.04
C ALA A 367 9.09 4.71 -26.59
N ALA A 368 10.31 4.35 -26.28
CA ALA A 368 10.91 4.68 -25.00
C ALA A 368 11.02 6.21 -24.83
N PHE A 369 10.81 6.67 -23.60
CA PHE A 369 11.11 8.04 -23.23
C PHE A 369 11.63 8.12 -21.78
N PHE A 370 12.35 9.19 -21.51
CA PHE A 370 13.04 9.42 -20.25
C PHE A 370 12.53 10.71 -19.63
N LEU A 371 12.12 10.65 -18.35
CA LEU A 371 11.55 11.80 -17.66
C LEU A 371 12.25 12.00 -16.31
N PRO A 372 13.15 12.98 -16.18
CA PRO A 372 13.80 13.33 -14.91
C PRO A 372 12.89 14.16 -14.00
N SER A 373 11.73 13.63 -13.64
CA SER A 373 10.60 14.32 -12.97
C SER A 373 10.82 14.69 -11.51
N TYR A 374 12.02 14.60 -10.98
CA TYR A 374 12.31 14.76 -9.55
C TYR A 374 11.90 16.15 -9.03
N THR A 375 12.36 17.20 -9.65
CA THR A 375 12.09 18.60 -9.23
C THR A 375 10.62 18.99 -9.44
N ALA A 376 9.96 18.42 -10.43
CA ALA A 376 8.54 18.64 -10.68
C ALA A 376 7.65 18.19 -9.51
N VAL A 377 8.06 17.12 -8.80
CA VAL A 377 7.35 16.62 -7.62
C VAL A 377 7.95 17.11 -6.30
N GLY A 378 8.82 18.13 -6.32
CA GLY A 378 9.40 18.72 -5.13
C GLY A 378 10.53 17.91 -4.49
N LEU A 379 11.20 17.05 -5.26
CA LEU A 379 12.28 16.19 -4.80
C LEU A 379 13.57 16.44 -5.60
N VAL A 380 14.69 15.90 -5.13
CA VAL A 380 15.96 15.86 -5.87
C VAL A 380 16.11 14.49 -6.56
N PRO A 381 17.01 14.34 -7.55
CA PRO A 381 17.33 13.03 -8.10
C PRO A 381 17.76 12.05 -7.01
N ALA A 382 17.31 10.81 -7.12
CA ALA A 382 17.59 9.73 -6.19
C ALA A 382 18.11 8.48 -6.91
N TRP A 383 18.46 7.44 -6.14
CA TRP A 383 18.91 6.15 -6.64
C TRP A 383 20.13 6.26 -7.58
N GLY A 384 21.05 7.18 -7.25
CA GLY A 384 22.29 7.39 -7.97
C GLY A 384 22.18 8.27 -9.21
N ALA A 385 21.04 8.90 -9.47
CA ALA A 385 20.88 9.76 -10.65
C ALA A 385 21.82 10.98 -10.62
N THR A 386 22.09 11.57 -9.44
CA THR A 386 23.06 12.67 -9.32
C THR A 386 24.50 12.25 -9.68
N PHE A 387 24.78 10.95 -9.63
CA PHE A 387 26.05 10.39 -10.05
C PHE A 387 26.04 10.01 -11.55
N HIS A 388 24.98 9.36 -12.02
CA HIS A 388 24.92 8.82 -13.38
C HIS A 388 24.65 9.86 -14.45
N LEU A 389 23.76 10.83 -14.21
CA LEU A 389 23.41 11.85 -15.21
C LEU A 389 24.62 12.69 -15.64
N PRO A 390 25.45 13.25 -14.72
CA PRO A 390 26.64 14.01 -15.14
C PRO A 390 27.67 13.18 -15.90
N LEU A 391 27.77 11.88 -15.62
CA LEU A 391 28.67 10.97 -16.34
C LEU A 391 28.23 10.72 -17.79
N ARG A 392 26.94 10.82 -18.05
CA ARG A 392 26.36 10.57 -19.38
C ARG A 392 26.20 11.86 -20.20
N LEU A 393 25.73 12.92 -19.58
CA LEU A 393 25.33 14.17 -20.24
C LEU A 393 26.36 15.30 -20.07
N GLY A 394 27.41 15.10 -19.27
CA GLY A 394 28.20 16.20 -18.73
C GLY A 394 27.41 17.02 -17.72
N HIS A 395 28.08 17.95 -17.00
CA HIS A 395 27.44 18.72 -15.93
C HIS A 395 26.27 19.57 -16.45
N GLY A 396 26.49 20.32 -17.55
CA GLY A 396 25.46 21.22 -18.11
C GLY A 396 24.21 20.47 -18.58
N GLY A 397 24.38 19.37 -19.34
CA GLY A 397 23.26 18.57 -19.80
C GLY A 397 22.48 17.87 -18.68
N ALA A 398 23.19 17.44 -17.61
CA ALA A 398 22.54 16.87 -16.44
C ALA A 398 21.75 17.92 -15.65
N ALA A 399 22.29 19.13 -15.48
CA ALA A 399 21.63 20.24 -14.82
C ALA A 399 20.36 20.64 -15.58
N ASP A 400 20.47 20.83 -16.89
CA ASP A 400 19.34 21.17 -17.75
C ASP A 400 18.24 20.13 -17.66
N ALA A 401 18.56 18.84 -17.86
CA ALA A 401 17.60 17.75 -17.76
C ALA A 401 16.86 17.70 -16.42
N VAL A 402 17.57 17.88 -15.28
CA VAL A 402 16.98 17.85 -13.94
C VAL A 402 16.14 19.09 -13.65
N PHE A 403 16.56 20.27 -14.11
CA PHE A 403 15.86 21.52 -13.81
C PHE A 403 14.64 21.72 -14.70
N ALA A 404 14.73 21.38 -16.00
CA ALA A 404 13.60 21.43 -16.91
C ALA A 404 12.57 20.36 -16.58
N ALA A 405 12.98 19.19 -16.12
CA ALA A 405 12.11 18.03 -15.83
C ALA A 405 11.21 17.65 -17.01
N GLU A 406 11.72 17.80 -18.23
CA GLU A 406 10.99 17.59 -19.47
C GLU A 406 11.18 16.15 -20.01
N ARG A 407 10.26 15.74 -20.86
CA ARG A 407 10.31 14.45 -21.53
C ARG A 407 11.41 14.44 -22.61
N ILE A 408 12.30 13.44 -22.55
CA ILE A 408 13.36 13.19 -23.53
C ILE A 408 13.00 11.94 -24.31
N GLY A 409 12.64 12.10 -25.60
CA GLY A 409 12.34 10.98 -26.47
C GLY A 409 13.55 10.10 -26.78
N ALA A 410 13.32 8.86 -27.21
CA ALA A 410 14.34 7.83 -27.43
C ALA A 410 15.47 8.26 -28.40
N VAL A 411 15.11 8.95 -29.50
CA VAL A 411 16.08 9.45 -30.48
C VAL A 411 17.02 10.48 -29.85
N ARG A 412 16.43 11.46 -29.16
CA ARG A 412 17.21 12.47 -28.43
C ARG A 412 18.05 11.88 -27.32
N ALA A 413 17.49 10.91 -26.60
CA ALA A 413 18.22 10.18 -25.53
C ALA A 413 19.46 9.45 -26.08
N LYS A 414 19.37 8.87 -27.27
CA LYS A 414 20.52 8.27 -27.96
C LYS A 414 21.57 9.30 -28.34
N GLU A 415 21.16 10.45 -28.91
CA GLU A 415 22.09 11.52 -29.30
C GLU A 415 22.90 12.07 -28.13
N ILE A 416 22.26 12.25 -26.98
CA ILE A 416 22.88 12.82 -25.78
C ILE A 416 23.56 11.79 -24.87
N GLY A 417 23.51 10.49 -25.20
CA GLY A 417 24.21 9.43 -24.47
C GLY A 417 23.46 8.80 -23.31
N LEU A 418 22.15 9.06 -23.13
CA LEU A 418 21.30 8.32 -22.16
C LEU A 418 21.06 6.89 -22.61
N VAL A 419 21.00 6.62 -23.92
CA VAL A 419 20.75 5.32 -24.55
C VAL A 419 22.00 4.88 -25.33
N ASP A 420 22.35 3.59 -25.21
CA ASP A 420 23.53 3.02 -25.88
C ASP A 420 23.16 2.41 -27.24
N LEU A 421 21.95 1.86 -27.40
CA LEU A 421 21.45 1.30 -28.67
C LEU A 421 19.98 1.66 -28.86
N LEU A 422 19.63 2.13 -30.06
CA LEU A 422 18.27 2.39 -30.48
C LEU A 422 17.81 1.30 -31.43
N VAL A 423 16.61 0.77 -31.23
CA VAL A 423 15.99 -0.28 -32.03
C VAL A 423 14.56 0.08 -32.40
N ASP A 424 13.95 -0.66 -33.32
CA ASP A 424 12.56 -0.49 -33.69
C ASP A 424 11.60 -0.77 -32.53
N GLU A 425 10.42 -0.23 -32.61
CA GLU A 425 9.34 -0.39 -31.60
C GLU A 425 9.10 -1.86 -31.27
N GLY A 426 9.00 -2.17 -29.96
CA GLY A 426 8.79 -3.52 -29.44
C GLY A 426 10.00 -4.46 -29.54
N SER A 427 11.16 -3.98 -30.04
CA SER A 427 12.34 -4.79 -30.23
C SER A 427 13.40 -4.64 -29.14
N SER A 428 13.15 -3.85 -28.09
CA SER A 428 14.13 -3.58 -27.04
C SER A 428 14.53 -4.86 -26.28
N LEU A 429 13.55 -5.68 -25.84
CA LEU A 429 13.79 -6.90 -25.13
C LEU A 429 14.48 -7.98 -25.98
N PRO A 430 14.00 -8.31 -27.20
CA PRO A 430 14.71 -9.24 -28.08
C PRO A 430 16.17 -8.82 -28.36
N ALA A 431 16.41 -7.52 -28.60
CA ALA A 431 17.75 -7.00 -28.86
C ALA A 431 18.65 -7.07 -27.62
N ALA A 432 18.10 -6.80 -26.41
CA ALA A 432 18.86 -6.93 -25.16
C ALA A 432 19.21 -8.38 -24.85
N VAL A 433 18.29 -9.32 -25.08
CA VAL A 433 18.52 -10.76 -24.89
C VAL A 433 19.58 -11.25 -25.88
N ALA A 434 19.49 -10.87 -27.16
CA ALA A 434 20.49 -11.21 -28.15
C ALA A 434 21.88 -10.69 -27.75
N ARG A 435 21.98 -9.42 -27.33
CA ARG A 435 23.24 -8.83 -26.85
C ARG A 435 23.81 -9.54 -25.61
N ALA A 436 22.94 -9.91 -24.66
CA ALA A 436 23.32 -10.67 -23.46
C ALA A 436 23.80 -12.08 -23.85
N GLY A 437 23.18 -12.70 -24.86
CA GLY A 437 23.63 -13.97 -25.48
C GLY A 437 25.03 -13.87 -26.08
N ASP A 438 25.33 -12.79 -26.82
CA ASP A 438 26.71 -12.55 -27.35
C ASP A 438 27.75 -12.51 -26.21
N TYR A 439 27.37 -12.01 -25.03
CA TYR A 439 28.24 -11.98 -23.85
C TYR A 439 28.44 -13.38 -23.25
N ALA A 440 27.46 -14.27 -23.36
CA ALA A 440 27.55 -15.64 -22.90
C ALA A 440 28.66 -16.45 -23.67
N GLU A 441 28.94 -16.06 -24.90
CA GLU A 441 30.02 -16.67 -25.71
C GLU A 441 31.41 -16.17 -25.32
N ARG A 442 31.52 -15.21 -24.42
CA ARG A 442 32.81 -14.65 -23.98
C ARG A 442 33.28 -15.33 -22.71
N SER A 443 34.55 -15.09 -22.36
CA SER A 443 35.08 -15.52 -21.06
C SER A 443 34.39 -14.82 -19.92
N LEU A 444 33.50 -15.51 -19.19
CA LEU A 444 32.78 -14.94 -18.04
C LEU A 444 33.72 -14.39 -16.95
N PRO A 445 34.88 -15.04 -16.62
CA PRO A 445 35.85 -14.43 -15.71
C PRO A 445 36.44 -13.12 -16.22
N ALA A 446 36.71 -13.03 -17.54
CA ALA A 446 37.25 -11.80 -18.15
C ALA A 446 36.20 -10.66 -18.15
N LEU A 447 34.90 -10.96 -18.41
CA LEU A 447 33.81 -10.00 -18.29
C LEU A 447 33.69 -9.47 -16.86
N ALA A 448 33.75 -10.37 -15.87
CA ALA A 448 33.69 -9.99 -14.45
C ALA A 448 34.86 -9.08 -14.05
N ALA A 449 36.06 -9.43 -14.48
CA ALA A 449 37.27 -8.62 -14.23
C ALA A 449 37.17 -7.25 -14.90
N ALA A 450 36.73 -7.20 -16.17
CA ALA A 450 36.54 -5.97 -16.90
C ALA A 450 35.50 -5.05 -16.23
N LYS A 451 34.31 -5.56 -15.87
CA LYS A 451 33.27 -4.78 -15.17
C LYS A 451 33.80 -4.24 -13.85
N ARG A 452 34.49 -5.08 -13.05
CA ARG A 452 35.09 -4.63 -11.79
C ARG A 452 36.10 -3.49 -11.98
N LEU A 453 36.97 -3.57 -12.99
CA LEU A 453 37.96 -2.54 -13.28
C LEU A 453 37.32 -1.25 -13.78
N LEU A 454 36.33 -1.33 -14.67
CA LEU A 454 35.54 -0.20 -15.14
C LEU A 454 34.75 0.48 -14.00
N GLY A 455 34.35 -0.28 -13.00
CA GLY A 455 33.61 0.17 -11.83
C GLY A 455 34.45 0.61 -10.63
N ALA A 456 35.77 0.32 -10.61
CA ALA A 456 36.60 0.42 -9.42
C ALA A 456 36.56 1.79 -8.73
N GLU A 457 36.68 2.89 -9.50
CA GLU A 457 36.59 4.25 -8.96
C GLU A 457 35.14 4.76 -8.88
N ARG A 458 34.25 4.17 -9.65
CA ARG A 458 32.84 4.62 -9.75
C ARG A 458 32.00 4.17 -8.57
N LEU A 459 32.20 2.96 -8.08
CA LEU A 459 31.37 2.37 -7.02
C LEU A 459 31.47 3.12 -5.69
N PRO A 460 32.64 3.50 -5.16
CA PRO A 460 32.72 4.31 -3.94
C PRO A 460 32.05 5.70 -4.10
N ARG A 461 32.21 6.32 -5.27
CA ARG A 461 31.58 7.61 -5.59
C ARG A 461 30.07 7.50 -5.70
N LEU A 462 29.54 6.41 -6.28
CA LEU A 462 28.12 6.10 -6.35
C LEU A 462 27.53 5.94 -4.93
N LYS A 463 28.15 5.12 -4.08
CA LYS A 463 27.70 4.94 -2.69
C LYS A 463 27.68 6.24 -1.91
N ALA A 464 28.70 7.11 -2.09
CA ALA A 464 28.71 8.42 -1.49
C ALA A 464 27.64 9.37 -2.04
N ALA A 465 27.30 9.26 -3.34
CA ALA A 465 26.21 10.05 -3.94
C ALA A 465 24.85 9.62 -3.37
N LEU A 466 24.57 8.31 -3.30
CA LEU A 466 23.35 7.75 -2.70
C LEU A 466 23.11 8.26 -1.28
N GLY A 467 24.15 8.29 -0.44
CA GLY A 467 24.00 8.84 0.93
C GLY A 467 23.63 10.31 0.93
N ARG A 468 24.24 11.15 0.07
CA ARG A 468 23.89 12.57 -0.04
C ARG A 468 22.48 12.79 -0.61
N GLU A 469 22.06 11.97 -1.57
CA GLU A 469 20.72 12.01 -2.13
C GLU A 469 19.66 11.71 -1.05
N VAL A 470 19.88 10.69 -0.22
CA VAL A 470 18.97 10.35 0.89
C VAL A 470 18.80 11.52 1.85
N GLU A 471 19.91 12.16 2.30
CA GLU A 471 19.79 13.26 3.26
C GLU A 471 19.08 14.48 2.64
N ALA A 472 19.38 14.85 1.39
CA ALA A 472 18.69 15.93 0.70
C ALA A 472 17.20 15.64 0.47
N GLN A 473 16.85 14.41 0.13
CA GLN A 473 15.46 13.96 -0.01
C GLN A 473 14.69 14.06 1.31
N ILE A 474 15.31 13.64 2.43
CA ILE A 474 14.69 13.72 3.76
C ILE A 474 14.44 15.18 4.18
N GLU A 475 15.37 16.09 3.87
CA GLU A 475 15.20 17.53 4.12
C GLU A 475 13.98 18.07 3.36
N LEU A 476 13.87 17.75 2.06
CA LEU A 476 12.74 18.16 1.21
C LEU A 476 11.43 17.52 1.65
N PHE A 477 11.43 16.24 2.04
CA PHE A 477 10.27 15.56 2.58
C PHE A 477 9.71 16.28 3.81
N ARG A 478 10.58 16.69 4.74
CA ARG A 478 10.20 17.46 5.94
C ARG A 478 9.65 18.86 5.63
N SER A 479 10.05 19.46 4.51
CA SER A 479 9.54 20.79 4.09
C SER A 479 8.07 20.76 3.68
N GLY A 480 7.50 19.59 3.39
CA GLY A 480 6.14 19.39 2.89
C GLY A 480 5.94 19.79 1.42
N ASP A 481 7.02 20.09 0.68
CA ASP A 481 6.91 20.48 -0.73
C ASP A 481 6.39 19.35 -1.61
N LEU A 482 6.78 18.11 -1.30
CA LEU A 482 6.26 16.91 -1.95
C LEU A 482 4.73 16.88 -1.97
N LEU A 483 4.06 17.01 -0.82
CA LEU A 483 2.58 16.98 -0.73
C LEU A 483 1.91 18.09 -1.55
N ARG A 484 2.52 19.28 -1.60
CA ARG A 484 1.98 20.41 -2.36
C ARG A 484 2.04 20.18 -3.87
N ARG A 485 3.00 19.38 -4.34
CA ARG A 485 3.26 19.14 -5.77
C ARG A 485 2.75 17.81 -6.29
N LEU A 486 2.42 16.87 -5.42
CA LEU A 486 1.82 15.61 -5.85
C LEU A 486 0.44 15.85 -6.48
N PRO A 487 0.16 15.26 -7.66
CA PRO A 487 -1.16 15.36 -8.29
C PRO A 487 -2.25 14.81 -7.36
N SER A 488 -3.46 15.32 -7.44
CA SER A 488 -4.60 14.86 -6.61
C SER A 488 -4.81 13.35 -6.76
N PRO A 489 -5.25 12.63 -5.70
CA PRO A 489 -5.60 11.23 -5.80
C PRO A 489 -6.63 11.01 -6.91
N GLY A 490 -6.39 10.03 -7.80
CA GLY A 490 -7.31 9.70 -8.90
C GLY A 490 -7.30 10.67 -10.09
N ALA A 491 -6.41 11.67 -10.14
CA ALA A 491 -6.21 12.46 -11.34
C ALA A 491 -5.79 11.55 -12.49
N ASP A 492 -6.53 11.62 -13.60
CA ASP A 492 -6.25 10.82 -14.78
C ASP A 492 -4.87 11.22 -15.34
N ARG A 493 -3.95 10.26 -15.34
CA ARG A 493 -2.56 10.47 -15.82
C ARG A 493 -2.44 10.34 -17.33
N SER A 494 -3.58 10.32 -18.05
CA SER A 494 -3.63 10.23 -19.51
C SER A 494 -3.24 11.54 -20.21
N ASP A 495 -3.45 12.69 -19.55
CA ASP A 495 -3.26 14.02 -20.17
C ASP A 495 -1.81 14.50 -20.29
N GLU A 496 -0.84 13.82 -19.65
CA GLU A 496 0.59 14.13 -19.86
C GLU A 496 1.18 13.56 -21.16
N GLN A 497 0.36 12.93 -22.00
CA GLN A 497 0.81 12.30 -23.26
C GLN A 497 0.58 13.15 -24.53
N GLU A 498 -0.20 14.23 -24.50
CA GLU A 498 -0.63 14.94 -25.72
C GLU A 498 -0.07 16.35 -25.93
N THR A 499 0.85 16.84 -25.12
CA THR A 499 1.45 18.15 -25.44
C THR A 499 2.91 18.00 -25.88
N SER A 500 3.06 17.99 -27.20
CA SER A 500 4.23 18.26 -28.07
C SER A 500 5.15 17.10 -28.37
#